data_6b97420d3ddadf29d5b2295c6e474526
#
_entry.id   6b97420d3ddadf29d5b2295c6e474526
#
_cell.length_a   1.000
_cell.length_b   1.000
_cell.length_c   1.000
_cell.angle_alpha   90.00
_cell.angle_beta   90.00
_cell.angle_gamma   90.00
#
_symmetry.space_group_name_H-M   'P 1'
#
loop_
_entity.id
_entity.type
_entity.pdbx_description
1 polymer ?
#
loop_
_entity_poly.entity_id
_entity_poly.type
_entity_poly.pdbx_seq_one_letter_code
_entity_poly.pdbx_strand_id
1 'polypeptide(L)'
;GLGEILGLSLPTLRWGFNVSREIEWLHWGSGESAFLWFGWLGVFFGVVFGLLMLWKFPRNFAFTPITQRRMDRFKSIKRGHRALLILGFLALIASLDHLLVGNEPLIMKYEGKWYFPAFVREAKVAKGKDFGIAGDEAEAPVNYRKLKQHFADTGGLNWMVMPLVPYAPTQDTVELPVEELELRDDRLLYRKNASKPYQGQVSRVYDLREPNAKFMQITYRKGMPEGLAEGWDKQSNRVYSASYKAGELVAGSTIWNGEGDLAHFLAQEASGPLIVYYSAAPPSLSMGHLLGTTPQREDVLAYLYGGLQVNFKAAIFYVPFVYVIGITVGLLMGFFGGAFDLLVQRLIEVFSNIPFLFVIII
;
A
#
# COMPACT_ATOMS: atom_id res chain seq x y z
N GLY A 1 16.85 12.91 13.12
CA GLY A 1 16.32 14.21 13.56
C GLY A 1 15.97 14.21 15.04
N LEU A 2 15.38 15.31 15.56
CA LEU A 2 14.88 15.36 16.94
C LEU A 2 14.01 14.15 17.27
N GLY A 3 13.25 13.66 16.31
CA GLY A 3 12.50 12.42 16.41
C GLY A 3 13.36 11.17 16.61
N GLU A 4 14.53 11.07 16.00
CA GLU A 4 15.44 9.92 16.20
C GLU A 4 16.08 9.93 17.59
N ILE A 5 16.44 11.11 18.12
CA ILE A 5 16.96 11.25 19.50
C ILE A 5 15.89 10.92 20.53
N LEU A 6 14.63 11.30 20.27
CA LEU A 6 13.50 11.04 21.15
C LEU A 6 12.81 9.70 20.84
N GLY A 7 13.31 8.92 19.86
CA GLY A 7 12.65 7.72 19.37
C GLY A 7 11.33 7.98 18.62
N LEU A 8 11.03 9.23 18.30
CA LEU A 8 9.79 9.64 17.63
C LEU A 8 10.01 9.81 16.14
N SER A 9 9.27 9.09 15.30
CA SER A 9 9.23 9.34 13.86
C SER A 9 8.09 10.30 13.55
N LEU A 10 8.40 11.55 13.28
CA LEU A 10 7.42 12.54 12.86
C LEU A 10 6.95 12.22 11.42
N PRO A 11 5.65 12.02 11.18
CA PRO A 11 5.13 11.54 9.89
C PRO A 11 5.56 12.40 8.69
N THR A 12 5.54 13.72 8.86
CA THR A 12 5.84 14.70 7.81
C THR A 12 7.33 14.85 7.48
N LEU A 13 8.23 14.35 8.32
CA LEU A 13 9.69 14.52 8.17
C LEU A 13 10.41 13.21 7.86
N ARG A 14 9.77 12.06 8.11
CA ARG A 14 10.38 10.72 7.93
C ARG A 14 10.96 10.49 6.54
N TRP A 15 10.24 10.88 5.50
CA TRP A 15 10.67 10.66 4.12
C TRP A 15 11.89 11.49 3.73
N GLY A 16 12.04 12.71 4.24
CA GLY A 16 13.23 13.52 4.01
C GLY A 16 14.49 12.86 4.56
N PHE A 17 14.37 12.21 5.74
CA PHE A 17 15.47 11.44 6.34
C PHE A 17 15.74 10.13 5.63
N ASN A 18 14.72 9.44 5.11
CA ASN A 18 14.90 8.19 4.36
C ASN A 18 15.62 8.41 3.03
N VAL A 19 15.30 9.48 2.30
CA VAL A 19 16.00 9.83 1.05
C VAL A 19 17.49 10.09 1.32
N SER A 20 17.82 10.78 2.42
CA SER A 20 19.23 11.05 2.75
C SER A 20 19.99 9.80 3.24
N ARG A 21 19.28 8.75 3.69
CA ARG A 21 19.88 7.50 4.19
C ARG A 21 20.47 6.63 3.08
N GLU A 22 19.94 6.74 1.88
CA GLU A 22 20.40 5.99 0.70
C GLU A 22 21.67 6.63 0.06
N ILE A 23 22.01 7.84 0.44
CA ILE A 23 23.14 8.58 -0.13
C ILE A 23 24.25 8.67 0.90
N GLU A 24 25.26 7.78 0.81
CA GLU A 24 26.34 7.63 1.80
C GLU A 24 27.11 8.92 2.11
N TRP A 25 27.38 9.78 1.11
CA TRP A 25 28.13 11.01 1.31
C TRP A 25 27.38 12.07 2.13
N LEU A 26 26.08 11.91 2.38
CA LEU A 26 25.29 12.77 3.26
C LEU A 26 25.36 12.34 4.76
N HIS A 27 26.02 11.24 5.05
CA HIS A 27 26.18 10.75 6.41
C HIS A 27 27.52 11.16 7.03
N TRP A 28 27.49 11.50 8.31
CA TRP A 28 28.71 11.68 9.11
C TRP A 28 28.90 10.46 10.00
N GLY A 29 29.92 9.68 9.71
CA GLY A 29 30.19 8.41 10.37
C GLY A 29 29.84 7.20 9.50
N SER A 30 30.25 6.02 9.93
CA SER A 30 30.00 4.73 9.27
C SER A 30 29.24 3.77 10.16
N GLY A 31 28.39 2.93 9.55
CA GLY A 31 27.62 1.89 10.24
C GLY A 31 26.26 2.35 10.80
N GLU A 32 25.73 1.59 11.76
CA GLU A 32 24.40 1.83 12.34
C GLU A 32 24.24 3.17 13.06
N SER A 33 25.33 3.80 13.45
CA SER A 33 25.38 5.09 14.14
C SER A 33 25.62 6.30 13.22
N ALA A 34 25.53 6.14 11.91
CA ALA A 34 25.71 7.22 10.95
C ALA A 34 24.76 8.38 11.20
N PHE A 35 25.33 9.57 11.41
CA PHE A 35 24.57 10.77 11.75
C PHE A 35 24.12 11.54 10.52
N LEU A 36 22.82 11.71 10.34
CA LEU A 36 22.19 12.41 9.24
C LEU A 36 22.22 13.93 9.42
N TRP A 37 23.40 14.56 9.31
CA TRP A 37 23.55 15.99 9.58
C TRP A 37 22.76 16.87 8.59
N PHE A 38 22.60 16.45 7.35
CA PHE A 38 21.87 17.23 6.33
C PHE A 38 20.36 17.28 6.62
N GLY A 39 19.77 16.18 7.09
CA GLY A 39 18.40 16.16 7.57
C GLY A 39 18.19 17.09 8.77
N TRP A 40 19.13 17.11 9.70
CA TRP A 40 19.14 18.02 10.84
C TRP A 40 19.19 19.49 10.44
N LEU A 41 20.08 19.84 9.52
CA LEU A 41 20.15 21.20 8.97
C LEU A 41 18.82 21.59 8.32
N GLY A 42 18.22 20.71 7.52
CA GLY A 42 16.92 20.96 6.88
C GLY A 42 15.81 21.22 7.92
N VAL A 43 15.74 20.41 8.97
CA VAL A 43 14.76 20.59 10.07
C VAL A 43 15.06 21.85 10.84
N PHE A 44 16.33 22.09 11.22
CA PHE A 44 16.74 23.29 11.95
C PHE A 44 16.39 24.56 11.18
N PHE A 45 16.79 24.63 9.89
CA PHE A 45 16.46 25.78 9.04
C PHE A 45 14.94 25.89 8.81
N GLY A 46 14.22 24.80 8.64
CA GLY A 46 12.76 24.80 8.50
C GLY A 46 12.06 25.33 9.75
N VAL A 47 12.48 24.87 10.93
CA VAL A 47 11.94 25.32 12.22
C VAL A 47 12.31 26.78 12.48
N VAL A 48 13.59 27.15 12.31
CA VAL A 48 14.03 28.54 12.48
C VAL A 48 13.33 29.48 11.51
N PHE A 49 13.21 29.10 10.23
CA PHE A 49 12.49 29.88 9.24
C PHE A 49 11.01 29.99 9.59
N GLY A 50 10.36 28.90 10.00
CA GLY A 50 8.97 28.89 10.44
C GLY A 50 8.76 29.79 11.68
N LEU A 51 9.63 29.70 12.68
CA LEU A 51 9.57 30.57 13.86
C LEU A 51 9.85 32.03 13.52
N LEU A 52 10.82 32.32 12.65
CA LEU A 52 11.11 33.69 12.16
C LEU A 52 9.92 34.24 11.34
N MET A 53 9.28 33.40 10.53
CA MET A 53 8.06 33.77 9.81
C MET A 53 6.91 34.07 10.79
N LEU A 54 6.71 33.25 11.81
CA LEU A 54 5.69 33.49 12.84
C LEU A 54 6.01 34.72 13.69
N TRP A 55 7.29 34.99 13.97
CA TRP A 55 7.71 36.12 14.80
C TRP A 55 7.74 37.44 14.01
N LYS A 56 8.23 37.42 12.75
CA LYS A 56 8.25 38.59 11.88
C LYS A 56 6.96 38.84 11.10
N PHE A 57 6.04 37.87 11.06
CA PHE A 57 4.76 38.09 10.41
C PHE A 57 3.99 39.12 11.25
N PRO A 58 3.94 40.41 10.82
CA PRO A 58 3.23 41.40 11.59
C PRO A 58 1.77 40.99 11.69
N ARG A 59 1.16 41.13 12.86
CA ARG A 59 -0.27 40.86 13.08
C ARG A 59 -1.19 41.57 12.08
N ASN A 60 -0.66 42.60 11.36
CA ASN A 60 -1.34 43.39 10.34
C ASN A 60 -0.64 43.26 8.99
N PHE A 61 -0.26 42.02 8.56
CA PHE A 61 0.32 41.81 7.25
C PHE A 61 -0.75 42.09 6.17
N ALA A 62 -0.67 43.27 5.57
CA ALA A 62 -1.44 43.62 4.37
C ALA A 62 -0.58 43.36 3.13
N PHE A 63 -1.07 42.54 2.23
CA PHE A 63 -0.45 42.37 0.93
C PHE A 63 -0.34 43.72 0.22
N THR A 64 0.75 43.93 -0.55
CA THR A 64 0.82 45.10 -1.40
C THR A 64 -0.41 45.17 -2.31
N PRO A 65 -0.88 46.37 -2.69
CA PRO A 65 -2.08 46.50 -3.54
C PRO A 65 -2.01 45.73 -4.85
N ILE A 66 -0.80 45.54 -5.38
CA ILE A 66 -0.53 44.75 -6.61
C ILE A 66 -0.75 43.26 -6.34
N THR A 67 -0.22 42.74 -5.22
CA THR A 67 -0.37 41.33 -4.81
C THR A 67 -1.82 41.03 -4.49
N GLN A 68 -2.51 41.93 -3.80
CA GLN A 68 -3.93 41.80 -3.48
C GLN A 68 -4.78 41.71 -4.75
N ARG A 69 -4.58 42.62 -5.73
CA ARG A 69 -5.28 42.53 -7.02
C ARG A 69 -5.00 41.24 -7.79
N ARG A 70 -3.77 40.71 -7.73
CA ARG A 70 -3.43 39.41 -8.34
C ARG A 70 -4.15 38.27 -7.65
N MET A 71 -4.21 38.29 -6.32
CA MET A 71 -4.92 37.29 -5.52
C MET A 71 -6.42 37.32 -5.78
N ASP A 72 -7.01 38.52 -5.84
CA ASP A 72 -8.44 38.68 -6.13
C ASP A 72 -8.79 38.22 -7.55
N ARG A 73 -7.90 38.53 -8.53
CA ARG A 73 -8.03 38.00 -9.89
C ARG A 73 -7.94 36.48 -9.91
N PHE A 74 -7.01 35.86 -9.16
CA PHE A 74 -6.93 34.41 -9.05
C PHE A 74 -8.17 33.81 -8.41
N LYS A 75 -8.67 34.38 -7.32
CA LYS A 75 -9.92 33.96 -6.65
C LYS A 75 -11.13 34.07 -7.56
N SER A 76 -11.16 35.06 -8.47
CA SER A 76 -12.24 35.21 -9.44
C SER A 76 -12.29 34.06 -10.47
N ILE A 77 -11.17 33.38 -10.70
CA ILE A 77 -11.08 32.18 -11.54
C ILE A 77 -11.56 30.98 -10.73
N LYS A 78 -12.87 30.78 -10.64
CA LYS A 78 -13.51 29.74 -9.80
C LYS A 78 -12.92 28.34 -9.98
N ARG A 79 -12.57 27.96 -11.23
CA ARG A 79 -11.96 26.65 -11.53
C ARG A 79 -10.56 26.53 -10.93
N GLY A 80 -9.72 27.55 -11.11
CA GLY A 80 -8.34 27.58 -10.59
C GLY A 80 -8.32 27.56 -9.05
N HIS A 81 -9.20 28.35 -8.41
CA HIS A 81 -9.30 28.37 -6.96
C HIS A 81 -9.74 27.01 -6.37
N ARG A 82 -10.76 26.37 -6.99
CA ARG A 82 -11.19 25.03 -6.58
C ARG A 82 -10.08 23.98 -6.76
N ALA A 83 -9.36 24.03 -7.89
CA ALA A 83 -8.25 23.13 -8.13
C ALA A 83 -7.13 23.30 -7.08
N LEU A 84 -6.82 24.53 -6.68
CA LEU A 84 -5.84 24.79 -5.61
C LEU A 84 -6.31 24.20 -4.26
N LEU A 85 -7.59 24.35 -3.92
CA LEU A 85 -8.13 23.79 -2.68
C LEU A 85 -8.09 22.25 -2.70
N ILE A 86 -8.44 21.63 -3.82
CA ILE A 86 -8.36 20.16 -3.98
C ILE A 86 -6.91 19.71 -3.86
N LEU A 87 -5.99 20.39 -4.53
CA LEU A 87 -4.55 20.06 -4.47
C LEU A 87 -4.01 20.22 -3.04
N GLY A 88 -4.38 21.30 -2.34
CA GLY A 88 -4.03 21.51 -0.93
C GLY A 88 -4.59 20.43 -0.01
N PHE A 89 -5.82 20.00 -0.25
CA PHE A 89 -6.45 18.91 0.49
C PHE A 89 -5.74 17.56 0.24
N LEU A 90 -5.41 17.27 -1.02
CA LEU A 90 -4.64 16.06 -1.36
C LEU A 90 -3.23 16.09 -0.76
N ALA A 91 -2.56 17.26 -0.76
CA ALA A 91 -1.27 17.42 -0.11
C ALA A 91 -1.36 17.21 1.40
N LEU A 92 -2.43 17.71 2.05
CA LEU A 92 -2.69 17.47 3.45
C LEU A 92 -2.87 15.97 3.72
N ILE A 93 -3.72 15.29 2.94
CA ILE A 93 -3.89 13.83 3.05
C ILE A 93 -2.56 13.11 2.89
N ALA A 94 -1.78 13.45 1.86
CA ALA A 94 -0.48 12.82 1.61
C ALA A 94 0.52 13.04 2.76
N SER A 95 0.37 14.12 3.53
CA SER A 95 1.23 14.44 4.68
C SER A 95 0.87 13.68 5.96
N LEU A 96 -0.32 13.08 6.04
CA LEU A 96 -0.79 12.35 7.22
C LEU A 96 -0.16 10.96 7.40
N ASP A 97 0.73 10.57 6.49
CA ASP A 97 1.54 9.34 6.50
C ASP A 97 0.88 8.17 7.29
N HIS A 98 1.50 7.67 8.34
CA HIS A 98 1.05 6.50 9.10
C HIS A 98 -0.31 6.64 9.81
N LEU A 99 -0.88 7.84 9.88
CA LEU A 99 -2.20 8.03 10.51
C LEU A 99 -3.33 7.41 9.69
N LEU A 100 -3.25 7.51 8.36
CA LEU A 100 -4.31 7.02 7.47
C LEU A 100 -4.02 5.62 6.95
N VAL A 101 -2.78 5.36 6.54
CA VAL A 101 -2.38 4.13 5.86
C VAL A 101 -1.07 3.63 6.45
N GLY A 102 -1.05 2.39 6.94
CA GLY A 102 0.14 1.78 7.50
C GLY A 102 -0.15 0.42 8.13
N ASN A 103 0.86 -0.43 8.20
CA ASN A 103 0.78 -1.76 8.80
C ASN A 103 1.16 -1.80 10.28
N GLU A 104 1.58 -0.66 10.85
CA GLU A 104 1.95 -0.54 12.26
C GLU A 104 0.82 0.14 13.05
N PRO A 105 0.49 -0.32 14.28
CA PRO A 105 -0.56 0.30 15.09
C PRO A 105 -0.15 1.69 15.57
N LEU A 106 -1.14 2.59 15.62
CA LEU A 106 -0.97 3.94 16.16
C LEU A 106 -0.75 3.89 17.67
N ILE A 107 -1.51 3.05 18.35
CA ILE A 107 -1.45 2.87 19.80
C ILE A 107 -1.70 1.39 20.07
N MET A 108 -0.90 0.80 20.94
CA MET A 108 -1.06 -0.57 21.40
C MET A 108 -0.84 -0.63 22.92
N LYS A 109 -1.69 -1.40 23.61
CA LYS A 109 -1.50 -1.75 25.02
C LYS A 109 -1.25 -3.25 25.10
N TYR A 110 -0.08 -3.62 25.63
CA TYR A 110 0.31 -5.02 25.84
C TYR A 110 0.89 -5.20 27.25
N GLU A 111 0.38 -6.14 28.02
CA GLU A 111 0.77 -6.41 29.41
C GLU A 111 0.84 -5.15 30.30
N GLY A 112 -0.13 -4.26 30.11
CA GLY A 112 -0.21 -3.00 30.87
C GLY A 112 0.71 -1.88 30.38
N LYS A 113 1.63 -2.14 29.46
CA LYS A 113 2.53 -1.15 28.87
C LYS A 113 1.94 -0.55 27.58
N TRP A 114 2.29 0.71 27.31
CA TRP A 114 1.85 1.43 26.12
C TRP A 114 2.96 1.43 25.07
N TYR A 115 2.59 1.14 23.84
CA TYR A 115 3.49 1.14 22.68
C TYR A 115 2.89 2.01 21.58
N PHE A 116 3.77 2.69 20.83
CA PHE A 116 3.41 3.55 19.72
C PHE A 116 4.23 3.20 18.46
N PRO A 117 4.07 2.01 17.88
CA PRO A 117 4.96 1.50 16.81
C PRO A 117 5.02 2.41 15.59
N ALA A 118 3.89 3.03 15.20
CA ALA A 118 3.85 3.94 14.06
C ALA A 118 4.68 5.22 14.27
N PHE A 119 4.93 5.63 15.51
CA PHE A 119 5.60 6.90 15.84
C PHE A 119 6.98 6.71 16.47
N VAL A 120 7.17 5.64 17.22
CA VAL A 120 8.42 5.33 17.90
C VAL A 120 9.17 4.30 17.08
N ARG A 121 10.34 4.66 16.60
CA ARG A 121 11.20 3.73 15.88
C ARG A 121 12.03 2.97 16.91
N GLU A 122 11.66 1.74 17.19
CA GLU A 122 12.50 0.87 17.99
C GLU A 122 13.77 0.50 17.22
N ALA A 123 14.90 0.44 17.91
CA ALA A 123 16.19 0.08 17.33
C ALA A 123 16.19 -1.36 16.76
N LYS A 124 15.29 -2.21 17.23
CA LYS A 124 15.06 -3.58 16.75
C LYS A 124 13.67 -3.69 16.18
N VAL A 125 13.57 -4.37 15.04
CA VAL A 125 12.27 -4.78 14.50
C VAL A 125 11.62 -5.71 15.51
N ALA A 126 10.42 -5.37 15.98
CA ALA A 126 9.68 -6.20 16.92
C ALA A 126 9.39 -7.57 16.30
N LYS A 127 9.62 -8.64 17.07
CA LYS A 127 9.43 -10.02 16.64
C LYS A 127 8.21 -10.63 17.30
N GLY A 128 7.67 -11.68 16.70
CA GLY A 128 6.50 -12.38 17.23
C GLY A 128 6.65 -12.83 18.68
N LYS A 129 7.83 -13.32 19.07
CA LYS A 129 8.13 -13.75 20.45
C LYS A 129 7.99 -12.62 21.49
N ASP A 130 8.21 -11.36 21.10
CA ASP A 130 8.12 -10.20 22.01
C ASP A 130 6.66 -9.96 22.46
N PHE A 131 5.70 -10.54 21.74
CA PHE A 131 4.26 -10.46 22.01
C PHE A 131 3.60 -11.82 22.26
N GLY A 132 4.39 -12.84 22.63
CA GLY A 132 3.88 -14.14 23.02
C GLY A 132 3.48 -15.05 21.85
N ILE A 133 3.84 -14.72 20.61
CA ILE A 133 3.63 -15.60 19.46
C ILE A 133 4.67 -16.72 19.50
N ALA A 134 4.23 -17.97 19.45
CA ALA A 134 5.08 -19.15 19.46
C ALA A 134 5.16 -19.79 18.05
N GLY A 135 6.12 -20.70 17.85
CA GLY A 135 6.31 -21.44 16.60
C GLY A 135 7.15 -20.68 15.57
N ASP A 136 6.93 -20.99 14.32
CA ASP A 136 7.73 -20.47 13.19
C ASP A 136 7.64 -18.94 13.04
N GLU A 137 6.55 -18.33 13.51
CA GLU A 137 6.34 -16.87 13.46
C GLU A 137 7.03 -16.13 14.64
N ALA A 138 7.62 -16.84 15.62
CA ALA A 138 8.25 -16.24 16.78
C ALA A 138 9.47 -15.36 16.45
N GLU A 139 10.29 -15.77 15.51
CA GLU A 139 11.50 -15.04 15.07
C GLU A 139 11.24 -14.10 13.88
N ALA A 140 10.07 -14.19 13.25
CA ALA A 140 9.68 -13.32 12.16
C ALA A 140 9.28 -11.91 12.65
N PRO A 141 9.38 -10.87 11.80
CA PRO A 141 8.79 -9.56 12.07
C PRO A 141 7.31 -9.68 12.40
N VAL A 142 6.85 -8.92 13.39
CA VAL A 142 5.45 -8.96 13.84
C VAL A 142 4.51 -8.54 12.72
N ASN A 143 3.53 -9.39 12.42
CA ASN A 143 2.35 -9.01 11.66
C ASN A 143 1.28 -8.47 12.63
N TYR A 144 1.17 -7.15 12.75
CA TYR A 144 0.24 -6.52 13.70
C TYR A 144 -1.24 -6.79 13.39
N ARG A 145 -1.61 -7.12 12.15
CA ARG A 145 -2.99 -7.54 11.82
C ARG A 145 -3.33 -8.88 12.44
N LYS A 146 -2.42 -9.86 12.34
CA LYS A 146 -2.56 -11.16 13.01
C LYS A 146 -2.53 -11.03 14.53
N LEU A 147 -1.62 -10.21 15.05
CA LEU A 147 -1.53 -9.92 16.48
C LEU A 147 -2.84 -9.31 17.02
N LYS A 148 -3.48 -8.42 16.25
CA LYS A 148 -4.78 -7.84 16.61
C LYS A 148 -5.87 -8.92 16.71
N GLN A 149 -5.89 -9.87 15.76
CA GLN A 149 -6.82 -11.01 15.83
C GLN A 149 -6.52 -11.88 17.03
N HIS A 150 -5.26 -12.21 17.29
CA HIS A 150 -4.84 -12.97 18.46
C HIS A 150 -5.26 -12.30 19.79
N PHE A 151 -5.16 -10.98 19.90
CA PHE A 151 -5.66 -10.26 21.08
C PHE A 151 -7.18 -10.35 21.22
N ALA A 152 -7.93 -10.32 20.11
CA ALA A 152 -9.38 -10.48 20.13
C ALA A 152 -9.80 -11.90 20.54
N ASP A 153 -9.10 -12.91 20.06
CA ASP A 153 -9.38 -14.32 20.34
C ASP A 153 -9.03 -14.71 21.79
N THR A 154 -7.95 -14.13 22.34
CA THR A 154 -7.47 -14.42 23.70
C THR A 154 -8.30 -13.72 24.78
N GLY A 155 -9.12 -12.72 24.43
CA GLY A 155 -10.05 -12.05 25.33
C GLY A 155 -9.41 -11.31 26.50
N GLY A 156 -8.13 -10.87 26.38
CA GLY A 156 -7.36 -10.21 27.41
C GLY A 156 -7.54 -8.69 27.47
N LEU A 157 -6.79 -8.02 28.36
CA LEU A 157 -6.72 -6.55 28.48
C LEU A 157 -5.84 -5.90 27.40
N ASN A 158 -5.32 -6.71 26.49
CA ASN A 158 -4.47 -6.26 25.39
C ASN A 158 -5.34 -5.78 24.23
N TRP A 159 -5.00 -4.64 23.66
CA TRP A 159 -5.71 -4.06 22.52
C TRP A 159 -4.82 -3.13 21.71
N MET A 160 -5.20 -2.86 20.47
CA MET A 160 -4.49 -1.93 19.61
C MET A 160 -5.43 -1.18 18.66
N VAL A 161 -4.99 0.01 18.25
CA VAL A 161 -5.64 0.84 17.24
C VAL A 161 -4.76 0.87 16.00
N MET A 162 -5.26 0.28 14.93
CA MET A 162 -4.60 0.32 13.61
C MET A 162 -4.97 1.62 12.87
N PRO A 163 -4.18 2.05 11.88
CA PRO A 163 -4.57 3.07 10.92
C PRO A 163 -5.90 2.73 10.24
N LEU A 164 -6.53 3.72 9.59
CA LEU A 164 -7.80 3.53 8.88
C LEU A 164 -7.69 2.45 7.80
N VAL A 165 -6.56 2.40 7.10
CA VAL A 165 -6.19 1.36 6.14
C VAL A 165 -4.97 0.63 6.71
N PRO A 166 -5.14 -0.57 7.30
CA PRO A 166 -4.09 -1.26 8.05
C PRO A 166 -3.12 -2.04 7.14
N TYR A 167 -2.78 -1.47 6.00
CA TYR A 167 -1.88 -2.05 5.00
C TYR A 167 -0.76 -1.06 4.68
N ALA A 168 0.46 -1.57 4.44
CA ALA A 168 1.54 -0.70 3.98
C ALA A 168 1.33 -0.34 2.49
N PRO A 169 1.77 0.86 2.07
CA PRO A 169 1.69 1.28 0.68
C PRO A 169 2.56 0.46 -0.28
N THR A 170 3.57 -0.21 0.23
CA THR A 170 4.53 -1.01 -0.55
C THR A 170 4.96 -2.23 0.24
N GLN A 171 5.24 -3.33 -0.46
CA GLN A 171 5.81 -4.58 0.10
C GLN A 171 4.96 -5.28 1.18
N ASP A 172 3.70 -4.92 1.29
CA ASP A 172 2.77 -5.56 2.22
C ASP A 172 1.86 -6.51 1.44
N THR A 173 2.21 -7.77 1.44
CA THR A 173 1.34 -8.81 0.85
C THR A 173 0.22 -9.12 1.82
N VAL A 174 -1.00 -8.87 1.37
CA VAL A 174 -2.19 -9.25 2.12
C VAL A 174 -2.33 -10.76 2.10
N GLU A 175 -2.73 -11.34 3.23
CA GLU A 175 -3.19 -12.73 3.24
C GLU A 175 -4.38 -12.84 2.29
N LEU A 176 -4.39 -13.91 1.49
CA LEU A 176 -5.51 -14.12 0.58
C LEU A 176 -6.79 -14.20 1.39
N PRO A 177 -7.79 -13.38 1.07
CA PRO A 177 -9.09 -13.52 1.70
C PRO A 177 -9.64 -14.89 1.29
N VAL A 178 -9.71 -15.77 2.27
CA VAL A 178 -10.38 -17.04 2.14
C VAL A 178 -11.79 -16.84 2.67
N GLU A 179 -12.77 -16.92 1.78
CA GLU A 179 -14.17 -16.86 2.16
C GLU A 179 -14.75 -18.26 2.15
N GLU A 180 -15.24 -18.71 3.31
CA GLU A 180 -15.91 -19.98 3.43
C GLU A 180 -17.32 -19.88 2.85
N LEU A 181 -17.69 -20.89 2.08
CA LEU A 181 -19.02 -21.05 1.49
C LEU A 181 -19.78 -22.13 2.26
N GLU A 182 -21.08 -21.96 2.33
CA GLU A 182 -22.02 -22.91 2.94
C GLU A 182 -22.93 -23.54 1.91
N LEU A 183 -23.07 -24.85 1.95
CA LEU A 183 -24.10 -25.58 1.21
C LEU A 183 -25.35 -25.63 2.09
N ARG A 184 -26.47 -25.09 1.63
CA ARG A 184 -27.74 -25.07 2.37
C ARG A 184 -28.63 -26.27 2.00
N ASP A 185 -29.74 -26.41 2.72
CA ASP A 185 -30.69 -27.52 2.56
C ASP A 185 -31.30 -27.60 1.16
N ASP A 186 -31.35 -26.49 0.43
CA ASP A 186 -31.78 -26.43 -0.98
C ASP A 186 -30.72 -26.98 -1.97
N ARG A 187 -29.60 -27.49 -1.46
CA ARG A 187 -28.43 -27.98 -2.21
C ARG A 187 -27.75 -26.91 -3.09
N LEU A 188 -27.98 -25.65 -2.80
CA LEU A 188 -27.30 -24.54 -3.45
C LEU A 188 -26.19 -24.00 -2.57
N LEU A 189 -25.12 -23.51 -3.21
CA LEU A 189 -23.98 -22.93 -2.55
C LEU A 189 -24.20 -21.44 -2.32
N TYR A 190 -23.89 -20.98 -1.10
CA TYR A 190 -24.04 -19.59 -0.69
C TYR A 190 -22.77 -19.08 -0.02
N ARG A 191 -22.58 -17.76 -0.05
CA ARG A 191 -21.66 -17.09 0.90
C ARG A 191 -22.31 -17.09 2.28
N LYS A 192 -21.51 -17.21 3.31
CA LYS A 192 -21.98 -17.10 4.68
C LYS A 192 -22.81 -15.82 4.88
N ASN A 193 -24.04 -15.97 5.37
CA ASN A 193 -25.01 -14.88 5.54
C ASN A 193 -25.55 -14.20 4.25
N ALA A 194 -25.30 -14.73 3.06
CA ALA A 194 -25.88 -14.20 1.83
C ALA A 194 -27.24 -14.80 1.51
N SER A 195 -28.14 -13.98 0.94
CA SER A 195 -29.47 -14.43 0.48
C SER A 195 -29.48 -14.94 -0.96
N LYS A 196 -28.45 -14.61 -1.75
CA LYS A 196 -28.35 -15.03 -3.15
C LYS A 196 -27.38 -16.19 -3.31
N PRO A 197 -27.73 -17.19 -4.16
CA PRO A 197 -26.83 -18.29 -4.47
C PRO A 197 -25.51 -17.79 -5.06
N TYR A 198 -24.43 -18.50 -4.71
CA TYR A 198 -23.09 -18.14 -5.14
C TYR A 198 -22.90 -18.29 -6.65
N GLN A 199 -22.13 -17.39 -7.23
CA GLN A 199 -21.68 -17.45 -8.61
C GLN A 199 -20.20 -17.10 -8.67
N GLY A 200 -19.41 -18.02 -9.22
CA GLY A 200 -17.97 -17.85 -9.35
C GLY A 200 -17.22 -19.16 -9.21
N GLN A 201 -15.90 -19.06 -9.17
CA GLN A 201 -15.02 -20.20 -9.02
C GLN A 201 -14.84 -20.55 -7.54
N VAL A 202 -14.92 -21.82 -7.23
CA VAL A 202 -14.73 -22.37 -5.88
C VAL A 202 -13.55 -23.32 -5.91
N SER A 203 -12.70 -23.22 -4.92
CA SER A 203 -11.57 -24.12 -4.73
C SER A 203 -11.71 -24.87 -3.42
N ARG A 204 -11.22 -26.10 -3.41
CA ARG A 204 -10.88 -26.84 -2.19
C ARG A 204 -9.38 -26.95 -2.12
N VAL A 205 -8.83 -26.86 -0.94
CA VAL A 205 -7.39 -26.97 -0.70
C VAL A 205 -7.12 -28.13 0.25
N TYR A 206 -5.92 -28.68 0.19
CA TYR A 206 -5.48 -29.75 1.07
C TYR A 206 -5.35 -29.25 2.53
N ASP A 207 -4.82 -28.03 2.70
CA ASP A 207 -4.67 -27.36 3.99
C ASP A 207 -5.01 -25.87 3.83
N LEU A 208 -5.80 -25.31 4.74
CA LEU A 208 -6.12 -23.88 4.79
C LEU A 208 -4.89 -23.00 5.03
N ARG A 209 -3.83 -23.56 5.62
CA ARG A 209 -2.54 -22.87 5.82
C ARG A 209 -1.74 -22.74 4.53
N GLU A 210 -2.00 -23.63 3.56
CA GLU A 210 -1.37 -23.65 2.24
C GLU A 210 -2.40 -23.44 1.12
N PRO A 211 -2.99 -22.25 1.01
CA PRO A 211 -4.08 -22.00 0.07
C PRO A 211 -3.68 -22.13 -1.40
N ASN A 212 -2.39 -22.25 -1.71
CA ASN A 212 -1.88 -22.54 -3.05
C ASN A 212 -1.92 -24.04 -3.39
N ALA A 213 -1.96 -24.91 -2.38
CA ALA A 213 -2.06 -26.36 -2.55
C ALA A 213 -3.53 -26.73 -2.86
N LYS A 214 -3.98 -26.41 -4.06
CA LYS A 214 -5.34 -26.70 -4.51
C LYS A 214 -5.53 -28.19 -4.63
N PHE A 215 -6.68 -28.65 -4.10
CA PHE A 215 -7.15 -30.02 -4.29
C PHE A 215 -8.11 -30.13 -5.46
N MET A 216 -9.12 -29.22 -5.54
CA MET A 216 -10.10 -29.19 -6.60
C MET A 216 -10.56 -27.76 -6.88
N GLN A 217 -10.94 -27.49 -8.11
CA GLN A 217 -11.48 -26.20 -8.54
C GLN A 217 -12.69 -26.41 -9.46
N ILE A 218 -13.83 -25.80 -9.12
CA ILE A 218 -15.08 -25.91 -9.87
C ILE A 218 -15.71 -24.53 -9.99
N THR A 219 -16.32 -24.25 -11.13
CA THR A 219 -17.14 -23.04 -11.32
C THR A 219 -18.58 -23.32 -10.92
N TYR A 220 -19.17 -22.39 -10.17
CA TYR A 220 -20.57 -22.43 -9.77
C TYR A 220 -21.36 -21.33 -10.46
N ARG A 221 -22.58 -21.65 -10.88
CA ARG A 221 -23.54 -20.70 -11.42
C ARG A 221 -24.88 -20.88 -10.73
N LYS A 222 -25.40 -19.80 -10.14
CA LYS A 222 -26.64 -19.85 -9.34
C LYS A 222 -26.61 -20.93 -8.25
N GLY A 223 -25.45 -21.11 -7.58
CA GLY A 223 -25.28 -22.08 -6.52
C GLY A 223 -25.05 -23.53 -6.96
N MET A 224 -25.06 -23.84 -8.24
CA MET A 224 -24.86 -25.18 -8.79
C MET A 224 -23.55 -25.27 -9.57
N PRO A 225 -22.85 -26.44 -9.54
CA PRO A 225 -21.68 -26.68 -10.38
C PRO A 225 -22.02 -26.50 -11.88
N GLU A 226 -21.20 -25.76 -12.60
CA GLU A 226 -21.35 -25.47 -14.01
C GLU A 226 -20.00 -25.32 -14.69
N GLY A 227 -19.73 -26.03 -15.75
CA GLY A 227 -18.49 -25.95 -16.52
C GLY A 227 -17.43 -26.95 -16.07
N LEU A 228 -16.18 -26.61 -16.27
CA LEU A 228 -15.05 -27.50 -16.02
C LEU A 228 -14.71 -27.56 -14.53
N ALA A 229 -14.58 -28.76 -14.00
CA ALA A 229 -13.97 -29.08 -12.72
C ALA A 229 -12.58 -29.68 -12.96
N GLU A 230 -11.60 -29.22 -12.21
CA GLU A 230 -10.22 -29.72 -12.27
C GLU A 230 -9.74 -30.09 -10.87
N GLY A 231 -8.95 -31.15 -10.77
CA GLY A 231 -8.38 -31.61 -9.52
C GLY A 231 -6.89 -31.90 -9.65
N TRP A 232 -6.16 -31.68 -8.55
CA TRP A 232 -4.70 -31.80 -8.47
C TRP A 232 -4.30 -32.74 -7.33
N ASP A 233 -3.17 -33.39 -7.48
CA ASP A 233 -2.50 -34.11 -6.38
C ASP A 233 -1.72 -33.16 -5.46
N LYS A 234 -1.12 -33.73 -4.40
CA LYS A 234 -0.29 -32.95 -3.46
C LYS A 234 0.97 -32.35 -4.10
N GLN A 235 1.40 -32.86 -5.24
CA GLN A 235 2.52 -32.37 -6.04
C GLN A 235 2.12 -31.32 -7.05
N SER A 236 0.83 -30.90 -7.04
CA SER A 236 0.23 -29.93 -7.96
C SER A 236 0.15 -30.40 -9.43
N ASN A 237 0.20 -31.71 -9.69
CA ASN A 237 -0.09 -32.25 -11.02
C ASN A 237 -1.60 -32.38 -11.18
N ARG A 238 -2.11 -32.03 -12.37
CA ARG A 238 -3.53 -32.18 -12.68
C ARG A 238 -3.86 -33.65 -12.91
N VAL A 239 -4.66 -34.21 -12.02
CA VAL A 239 -5.04 -35.64 -12.05
C VAL A 239 -6.51 -35.88 -12.38
N TYR A 240 -7.37 -34.88 -12.19
CA TYR A 240 -8.81 -34.98 -12.42
C TYR A 240 -9.32 -33.84 -13.31
N SER A 241 -10.24 -34.19 -14.22
CA SER A 241 -10.99 -33.21 -15.00
C SER A 241 -12.38 -33.79 -15.33
N ALA A 242 -13.43 -32.99 -15.18
CA ALA A 242 -14.77 -33.34 -15.50
C ALA A 242 -15.60 -32.09 -15.86
N SER A 243 -16.68 -32.25 -16.60
CA SER A 243 -17.59 -31.16 -16.95
C SER A 243 -18.93 -31.33 -16.24
N TYR A 244 -19.42 -30.23 -15.67
CA TYR A 244 -20.73 -30.16 -15.02
C TYR A 244 -21.67 -29.26 -15.79
N LYS A 245 -22.97 -29.61 -15.82
CA LYS A 245 -24.04 -28.80 -16.41
C LYS A 245 -25.25 -28.81 -15.50
N ALA A 246 -25.66 -27.62 -15.05
CA ALA A 246 -26.80 -27.45 -14.14
C ALA A 246 -26.74 -28.32 -12.89
N GLY A 247 -25.58 -28.52 -12.32
CA GLY A 247 -25.34 -29.33 -11.11
C GLY A 247 -25.04 -30.80 -11.38
N GLU A 248 -25.24 -31.30 -12.58
CA GLU A 248 -25.04 -32.71 -12.92
C GLU A 248 -23.75 -32.94 -13.70
N LEU A 249 -23.10 -34.07 -13.45
CA LEU A 249 -21.90 -34.50 -14.15
C LEU A 249 -22.25 -34.91 -15.56
N VAL A 250 -21.62 -34.34 -16.57
CA VAL A 250 -21.82 -34.72 -18.00
C VAL A 250 -21.20 -36.10 -18.22
N ALA A 251 -22.03 -37.05 -18.68
CA ALA A 251 -21.61 -38.43 -18.93
C ALA A 251 -20.42 -38.46 -19.93
N GLY A 252 -19.39 -39.23 -19.58
CA GLY A 252 -18.19 -39.40 -20.41
C GLY A 252 -17.21 -38.23 -20.41
N SER A 253 -17.44 -37.18 -19.62
CA SER A 253 -16.54 -36.04 -19.54
C SER A 253 -15.40 -36.21 -18.51
N THR A 254 -15.45 -37.28 -17.71
CA THR A 254 -14.46 -37.51 -16.63
C THR A 254 -13.18 -38.07 -17.19
N ILE A 255 -12.06 -37.41 -16.85
CA ILE A 255 -10.70 -37.85 -17.11
C ILE A 255 -10.01 -38.01 -15.76
N TRP A 256 -9.43 -39.18 -15.49
CA TRP A 256 -8.67 -39.51 -14.32
C TRP A 256 -7.30 -40.03 -14.68
N ASN A 257 -6.25 -39.35 -14.19
CA ASN A 257 -4.84 -39.67 -14.42
C ASN A 257 -4.06 -39.78 -13.11
N GLY A 258 -4.75 -39.84 -11.95
CA GLY A 258 -4.12 -39.93 -10.66
C GLY A 258 -3.76 -41.38 -10.28
N GLU A 259 -2.96 -41.52 -9.21
CA GLU A 259 -2.68 -42.79 -8.58
C GLU A 259 -3.85 -43.18 -7.66
N GLY A 260 -4.30 -44.44 -7.76
CA GLY A 260 -5.37 -44.97 -6.91
C GLY A 260 -6.79 -44.82 -7.51
N ASP A 261 -7.80 -44.97 -6.64
CA ASP A 261 -9.19 -44.98 -7.04
C ASP A 261 -9.80 -43.56 -7.08
N LEU A 262 -10.43 -43.25 -8.21
CA LEU A 262 -11.19 -42.00 -8.40
C LEU A 262 -12.25 -41.79 -7.32
N ALA A 263 -12.93 -42.87 -6.88
CA ALA A 263 -13.96 -42.74 -5.84
C ALA A 263 -13.35 -42.29 -4.51
N HIS A 264 -12.15 -42.73 -4.18
CA HIS A 264 -11.44 -42.29 -2.98
C HIS A 264 -11.01 -40.81 -3.09
N PHE A 265 -10.52 -40.40 -4.25
CA PHE A 265 -10.18 -39.00 -4.52
C PHE A 265 -11.41 -38.09 -4.36
N LEU A 266 -12.54 -38.46 -4.96
CA LEU A 266 -13.79 -37.68 -4.86
C LEU A 266 -14.40 -37.72 -3.44
N ALA A 267 -14.18 -38.79 -2.66
CA ALA A 267 -14.61 -38.84 -1.26
C ALA A 267 -13.83 -37.86 -0.38
N GLN A 268 -12.54 -37.62 -0.66
CA GLN A 268 -11.77 -36.54 -0.01
C GLN A 268 -12.33 -35.17 -0.33
N GLU A 269 -12.90 -34.97 -1.52
CA GLU A 269 -13.59 -33.74 -1.92
C GLU A 269 -14.75 -33.40 -0.95
N ALA A 270 -15.50 -34.38 -0.51
CA ALA A 270 -16.68 -34.15 0.32
C ALA A 270 -16.37 -33.65 1.75
N SER A 271 -15.13 -33.80 2.21
CA SER A 271 -14.76 -33.57 3.62
C SER A 271 -14.07 -32.23 3.91
N GLY A 272 -13.64 -31.48 2.88
CA GLY A 272 -12.92 -30.22 3.05
C GLY A 272 -13.79 -28.97 2.96
N PRO A 273 -13.38 -27.84 3.53
CA PRO A 273 -14.11 -26.56 3.40
C PRO A 273 -14.12 -26.08 1.95
N LEU A 274 -15.28 -25.60 1.51
CA LEU A 274 -15.43 -24.91 0.24
C LEU A 274 -15.00 -23.47 0.41
N ILE A 275 -13.99 -23.07 -0.32
CA ILE A 275 -13.43 -21.73 -0.20
C ILE A 275 -13.43 -21.01 -1.55
N VAL A 276 -13.66 -19.72 -1.51
CA VAL A 276 -13.40 -18.83 -2.63
C VAL A 276 -11.98 -18.33 -2.52
N TYR A 277 -11.24 -18.59 -3.56
CA TYR A 277 -9.88 -18.13 -3.69
C TYR A 277 -9.84 -16.96 -4.68
N TYR A 278 -9.46 -15.80 -4.18
CA TYR A 278 -9.29 -14.61 -5.01
C TYR A 278 -7.80 -14.41 -5.32
N SER A 279 -7.42 -14.40 -6.59
CA SER A 279 -6.09 -13.92 -7.00
C SER A 279 -5.96 -12.42 -6.74
N ALA A 280 -7.07 -11.68 -6.91
CA ALA A 280 -7.25 -10.30 -6.51
C ALA A 280 -8.60 -10.19 -5.82
N ALA A 281 -8.64 -9.72 -4.57
CA ALA A 281 -9.89 -9.56 -3.85
C ALA A 281 -10.72 -8.41 -4.46
N PRO A 282 -12.02 -8.59 -4.65
CA PRO A 282 -12.90 -7.50 -5.08
C PRO A 282 -13.04 -6.43 -3.99
N PRO A 283 -13.47 -5.20 -4.33
CA PRO A 283 -13.80 -4.19 -3.35
C PRO A 283 -14.80 -4.70 -2.32
N SER A 284 -14.43 -4.69 -1.04
CA SER A 284 -15.25 -5.21 0.05
C SER A 284 -14.91 -4.56 1.37
N LEU A 285 -15.95 -4.05 2.06
CA LEU A 285 -15.84 -3.55 3.43
C LEU A 285 -15.66 -4.68 4.43
N SER A 286 -16.30 -5.82 4.20
CA SER A 286 -16.24 -6.97 5.10
C SER A 286 -14.86 -7.64 5.13
N MET A 287 -14.12 -7.59 4.01
CA MET A 287 -12.76 -8.12 3.92
C MET A 287 -11.70 -7.07 4.27
N GLY A 288 -12.10 -5.81 4.58
CA GLY A 288 -11.17 -4.74 4.91
C GLY A 288 -10.48 -4.10 3.70
N HIS A 289 -10.83 -4.49 2.46
CA HIS A 289 -10.26 -3.98 1.20
C HIS A 289 -11.25 -3.09 0.48
N LEU A 290 -11.27 -1.79 0.79
CA LEU A 290 -12.23 -0.83 0.24
C LEU A 290 -12.24 -0.78 -1.30
N LEU A 291 -11.08 -0.85 -1.93
CA LEU A 291 -10.89 -0.88 -3.38
C LEU A 291 -10.41 -2.24 -3.91
N GLY A 292 -10.42 -3.27 -3.06
CA GLY A 292 -9.90 -4.58 -3.39
C GLY A 292 -8.38 -4.67 -3.33
N THR A 293 -7.83 -5.76 -3.89
CA THR A 293 -6.37 -6.00 -3.95
C THR A 293 -5.89 -6.13 -5.39
N THR A 294 -4.59 -5.89 -5.60
CA THR A 294 -3.92 -6.20 -6.87
C THR A 294 -3.69 -7.72 -7.01
N PRO A 295 -3.36 -8.22 -8.22
CA PRO A 295 -2.94 -9.62 -8.38
C PRO A 295 -1.69 -9.98 -7.57
N GLN A 296 -0.85 -9.00 -7.20
CA GLN A 296 0.31 -9.14 -6.33
C GLN A 296 -0.08 -9.14 -4.84
N ARG A 297 -1.38 -9.10 -4.52
CA ARG A 297 -1.94 -9.10 -3.16
C ARG A 297 -1.61 -7.83 -2.36
N GLU A 298 -1.50 -6.71 -3.01
CA GLU A 298 -1.36 -5.41 -2.35
C GLU A 298 -2.73 -4.74 -2.26
N ASP A 299 -3.01 -4.07 -1.15
CA ASP A 299 -4.27 -3.30 -1.03
C ASP A 299 -4.24 -2.09 -1.96
N VAL A 300 -5.25 -1.99 -2.84
CA VAL A 300 -5.31 -0.95 -3.88
C VAL A 300 -5.37 0.45 -3.29
N LEU A 301 -6.11 0.64 -2.17
CA LEU A 301 -6.22 1.94 -1.54
C LEU A 301 -4.89 2.36 -0.89
N ALA A 302 -4.20 1.44 -0.22
CA ALA A 302 -2.88 1.68 0.33
C ALA A 302 -1.86 2.01 -0.77
N TYR A 303 -1.88 1.27 -1.87
CA TYR A 303 -1.01 1.49 -3.02
C TYR A 303 -1.23 2.86 -3.68
N LEU A 304 -2.50 3.26 -3.90
CA LEU A 304 -2.85 4.58 -4.41
C LEU A 304 -2.39 5.71 -3.49
N TYR A 305 -2.53 5.51 -2.18
CA TYR A 305 -2.05 6.47 -1.19
C TYR A 305 -0.52 6.62 -1.23
N GLY A 306 0.22 5.51 -1.32
CA GLY A 306 1.67 5.53 -1.51
C GLY A 306 2.09 6.27 -2.78
N GLY A 307 1.40 6.01 -3.90
CA GLY A 307 1.59 6.74 -5.15
C GLY A 307 1.34 8.25 -5.02
N LEU A 308 0.29 8.63 -4.29
CA LEU A 308 0.00 10.04 -3.99
C LEU A 308 1.16 10.68 -3.23
N GLN A 309 1.68 10.03 -2.20
CA GLN A 309 2.81 10.52 -1.42
C GLN A 309 4.08 10.70 -2.27
N VAL A 310 4.42 9.70 -3.09
CA VAL A 310 5.59 9.75 -3.99
C VAL A 310 5.46 10.92 -4.96
N ASN A 311 4.29 11.12 -5.56
CA ASN A 311 4.06 12.22 -6.49
C ASN A 311 4.22 13.60 -5.83
N PHE A 312 3.69 13.80 -4.61
CA PHE A 312 3.88 15.07 -3.90
C PHE A 312 5.34 15.27 -3.48
N LYS A 313 6.04 14.23 -3.03
CA LYS A 313 7.48 14.28 -2.72
C LYS A 313 8.27 14.69 -3.98
N ALA A 314 8.05 14.01 -5.09
CA ALA A 314 8.70 14.33 -6.35
C ALA A 314 8.41 15.76 -6.79
N ALA A 315 7.16 16.23 -6.71
CA ALA A 315 6.78 17.58 -7.10
C ALA A 315 7.46 18.64 -6.23
N ILE A 316 7.52 18.46 -4.91
CA ILE A 316 8.15 19.41 -3.97
C ILE A 316 9.65 19.59 -4.27
N PHE A 317 10.34 18.54 -4.69
CA PHE A 317 11.76 18.64 -5.03
C PHE A 317 11.98 19.07 -6.49
N TYR A 318 11.28 18.43 -7.41
CA TYR A 318 11.49 18.63 -8.84
C TYR A 318 11.08 20.03 -9.29
N VAL A 319 9.90 20.51 -8.88
CA VAL A 319 9.38 21.80 -9.38
C VAL A 319 10.28 22.97 -8.98
N PRO A 320 10.67 23.18 -7.70
CA PRO A 320 11.58 24.27 -7.36
C PRO A 320 12.94 24.17 -8.08
N PHE A 321 13.48 22.95 -8.20
CA PHE A 321 14.76 22.73 -8.88
C PHE A 321 14.71 23.16 -10.34
N VAL A 322 13.68 22.74 -11.08
CA VAL A 322 13.47 23.14 -12.48
C VAL A 322 13.28 24.65 -12.60
N TYR A 323 12.50 25.27 -11.69
CA TYR A 323 12.30 26.72 -11.71
C TYR A 323 13.57 27.49 -11.41
N VAL A 324 14.37 27.08 -10.43
CA VAL A 324 15.66 27.73 -10.12
C VAL A 324 16.60 27.67 -11.33
N ILE A 325 16.77 26.50 -11.93
CA ILE A 325 17.62 26.34 -13.10
C ILE A 325 17.08 27.16 -14.30
N GLY A 326 15.79 26.99 -14.61
CA GLY A 326 15.18 27.65 -15.76
C GLY A 326 15.22 29.17 -15.66
N ILE A 327 14.90 29.73 -14.47
CA ILE A 327 14.98 31.17 -14.25
C ILE A 327 16.42 31.65 -14.32
N THR A 328 17.38 30.94 -13.72
CA THR A 328 18.80 31.32 -13.74
C THR A 328 19.33 31.32 -15.16
N VAL A 329 19.11 30.25 -15.92
CA VAL A 329 19.53 30.16 -17.33
C VAL A 329 18.86 31.23 -18.16
N GLY A 330 17.55 31.45 -18.03
CA GLY A 330 16.83 32.50 -18.75
C GLY A 330 17.33 33.91 -18.44
N LEU A 331 17.65 34.20 -17.16
CA LEU A 331 18.23 35.47 -16.75
C LEU A 331 19.63 35.68 -17.34
N LEU A 332 20.47 34.63 -17.33
CA LEU A 332 21.82 34.71 -17.94
C LEU A 332 21.75 34.93 -19.45
N MET A 333 20.83 34.22 -20.14
CA MET A 333 20.60 34.43 -21.58
C MET A 333 20.16 35.86 -21.87
N GLY A 334 19.22 36.39 -21.09
CA GLY A 334 18.76 37.78 -21.25
C GLY A 334 19.82 38.82 -20.89
N PHE A 335 20.68 38.53 -19.88
CA PHE A 335 21.72 39.48 -19.46
C PHE A 335 22.92 39.52 -20.40
N PHE A 336 23.45 38.36 -20.80
CA PHE A 336 24.62 38.32 -21.70
C PHE A 336 24.26 38.48 -23.17
N GLY A 337 23.09 38.00 -23.60
CA GLY A 337 22.63 38.10 -24.99
C GLY A 337 23.59 37.53 -26.04
N GLY A 338 23.36 37.88 -27.31
CA GLY A 338 24.29 37.61 -28.40
C GLY A 338 24.68 36.13 -28.56
N ALA A 339 26.00 35.87 -28.65
CA ALA A 339 26.51 34.52 -28.88
C ALA A 339 26.19 33.53 -27.75
N PHE A 340 26.13 34.00 -26.50
CA PHE A 340 25.77 33.16 -25.35
C PHE A 340 24.32 32.68 -25.45
N ASP A 341 23.40 33.58 -25.75
CA ASP A 341 21.98 33.26 -25.93
C ASP A 341 21.78 32.26 -27.05
N LEU A 342 22.40 32.48 -28.21
CA LEU A 342 22.33 31.55 -29.34
C LEU A 342 22.88 30.15 -28.99
N LEU A 343 23.98 30.07 -28.26
CA LEU A 343 24.60 28.81 -27.87
C LEU A 343 23.67 28.03 -26.93
N VAL A 344 23.14 28.69 -25.91
CA VAL A 344 22.22 28.03 -24.93
C VAL A 344 20.93 27.62 -25.63
N GLN A 345 20.37 28.42 -26.54
CA GLN A 345 19.20 28.03 -27.34
C GLN A 345 19.48 26.78 -28.17
N ARG A 346 20.64 26.67 -28.83
CA ARG A 346 21.02 25.48 -29.59
C ARG A 346 21.15 24.24 -28.71
N LEU A 347 21.71 24.38 -27.51
CA LEU A 347 21.73 23.28 -26.53
C LEU A 347 20.33 22.83 -26.13
N ILE A 348 19.44 23.77 -25.81
CA ILE A 348 18.06 23.48 -25.48
C ILE A 348 17.34 22.75 -26.62
N GLU A 349 17.54 23.20 -27.87
CA GLU A 349 16.98 22.57 -29.08
C GLU A 349 17.47 21.12 -29.23
N VAL A 350 18.77 20.86 -29.03
CA VAL A 350 19.34 19.50 -29.09
C VAL A 350 18.69 18.59 -28.07
N PHE A 351 18.60 19.01 -26.79
CA PHE A 351 17.95 18.22 -25.74
C PHE A 351 16.46 18.07 -25.98
N SER A 352 15.77 19.08 -26.48
CA SER A 352 14.32 19.03 -26.76
C SER A 352 13.96 18.07 -27.91
N ASN A 353 14.90 17.82 -28.82
CA ASN A 353 14.70 16.86 -29.91
C ASN A 353 14.90 15.40 -29.50
N ILE A 354 15.45 15.13 -28.30
CA ILE A 354 15.56 13.77 -27.77
C ILE A 354 14.18 13.35 -27.26
N PRO A 355 13.56 12.30 -27.85
CA PRO A 355 12.26 11.84 -27.36
C PRO A 355 12.36 11.41 -25.89
N PHE A 356 11.54 11.99 -25.03
CA PHE A 356 11.54 11.76 -23.57
C PHE A 356 11.49 10.28 -23.19
N LEU A 357 10.79 9.46 -23.99
CA LEU A 357 10.74 8.02 -23.79
C LEU A 357 12.10 7.33 -23.85
N PHE A 358 13.00 7.76 -24.74
CA PHE A 358 14.34 7.18 -24.81
C PHE A 358 15.19 7.51 -23.58
N VAL A 359 15.00 8.70 -22.99
CA VAL A 359 15.70 9.10 -21.77
C VAL A 359 15.25 8.28 -20.56
N ILE A 360 13.99 7.81 -20.54
CA ILE A 360 13.45 6.99 -19.43
C ILE A 360 13.88 5.52 -19.57
N ILE A 361 14.09 5.04 -20.79
CA ILE A 361 14.39 3.62 -21.06
C ILE A 361 15.88 3.31 -20.83
N ILE A 362 16.77 4.31 -21.00
CA ILE A 362 18.22 4.19 -20.73
C ILE A 362 18.49 4.35 -19.24
#